data_159a14fdd0d2be311c86ea44ea02b825
#
_entry.id   159a14fdd0d2be311c86ea44ea02b825
#
_cell.length_a   1.000
_cell.length_b   1.000
_cell.length_c   1.000
_cell.angle_alpha   90.00
_cell.angle_beta   90.00
_cell.angle_gamma   90.00
#
_symmetry.space_group_name_H-M   'P 1'
#
loop_
_entity.id
_entity.type
_entity.pdbx_description
1 polymer ?
#
loop_
_entity_poly.entity_id
_entity_poly.type
_entity_poly.pdbx_seq_one_letter_code
_entity_poly.pdbx_strand_id
1 'polypeptide(L)'
;LGPKIDTELSGILANQTGGTSQHPKQIAVDVVARELSNAISIAPEFVNSVTVQDSTLTLACPSTVALRSDRHTIVFGKGQPAQGLAVTANDESGKSLSWNAKASGNASGNEVRILFERAASSHGINSPIVGINDLQTVSAELAASVNRAVVTAQQLSENGETSRAMNLARR
;
A
#
# COMPACT_ATOMS: atom_id res chain seq x y z
N LEU A 1 21.22 -9.95 -17.54
CA LEU A 1 20.69 -9.63 -16.22
C LEU A 1 20.63 -8.11 -16.13
N GLY A 2 19.44 -7.51 -16.30
CA GLY A 2 19.23 -6.08 -16.13
C GLY A 2 19.35 -5.67 -14.66
N PRO A 3 19.53 -4.38 -14.35
CA PRO A 3 19.55 -3.89 -13.00
C PRO A 3 18.23 -4.28 -12.31
N LYS A 4 18.31 -4.73 -11.06
CA LYS A 4 17.12 -4.97 -10.24
C LYS A 4 16.43 -3.61 -10.04
N ILE A 5 15.25 -3.47 -10.62
CA ILE A 5 14.41 -2.29 -10.37
C ILE A 5 13.85 -2.45 -8.96
N ASP A 6 14.07 -1.44 -8.13
CA ASP A 6 13.42 -1.35 -6.83
C ASP A 6 11.96 -0.89 -7.03
N THR A 7 11.08 -1.88 -7.09
CA THR A 7 9.65 -1.65 -7.32
C THR A 7 8.98 -0.98 -6.12
N GLU A 8 9.51 -1.21 -4.91
CA GLU A 8 9.02 -0.58 -3.69
C GLU A 8 9.30 0.93 -3.71
N LEU A 9 10.54 1.32 -4.02
CA LEU A 9 10.91 2.72 -4.16
C LEU A 9 10.10 3.42 -5.26
N SER A 10 9.89 2.76 -6.40
CA SER A 10 9.09 3.31 -7.51
C SER A 10 7.64 3.58 -7.08
N GLY A 11 7.03 2.67 -6.32
CA GLY A 11 5.69 2.83 -5.76
C GLY A 11 5.61 3.98 -4.75
N ILE A 12 6.59 4.08 -3.85
CA ILE A 12 6.68 5.17 -2.87
C ILE A 12 6.78 6.53 -3.58
N LEU A 13 7.67 6.67 -4.55
CA LEU A 13 7.82 7.90 -5.33
C LEU A 13 6.54 8.27 -6.07
N ALA A 14 5.89 7.29 -6.72
CA ALA A 14 4.63 7.53 -7.43
C ALA A 14 3.52 8.01 -6.48
N ASN A 15 3.44 7.48 -5.26
CA ASN A 15 2.48 7.95 -4.27
C ASN A 15 2.78 9.38 -3.80
N GLN A 16 4.04 9.71 -3.55
CA GLN A 16 4.44 11.03 -3.05
C GLN A 16 4.30 12.13 -4.12
N THR A 17 4.57 11.81 -5.37
CA THR A 17 4.54 12.77 -6.48
C THR A 17 3.22 12.82 -7.25
N GLY A 18 2.26 11.97 -6.89
CA GLY A 18 1.05 11.78 -7.69
C GLY A 18 1.29 11.15 -9.06
N GLY A 19 2.45 10.52 -9.24
CA GLY A 19 2.81 9.78 -10.43
C GLY A 19 2.09 8.43 -10.54
N THR A 20 2.54 7.60 -11.47
CA THR A 20 2.11 6.21 -11.62
C THR A 20 3.32 5.30 -11.71
N SER A 21 3.16 4.06 -11.30
CA SER A 21 4.17 3.02 -11.44
C SER A 21 3.52 1.79 -12.05
N GLN A 22 4.16 1.21 -13.03
CA GLN A 22 3.70 0.00 -13.72
C GLN A 22 4.72 -1.12 -13.54
N HIS A 23 4.25 -2.30 -13.18
CA HIS A 23 5.09 -3.48 -13.01
C HIS A 23 4.88 -4.45 -14.19
N PRO A 24 5.74 -4.40 -15.21
CA PRO A 24 5.49 -5.06 -16.51
C PRO A 24 5.71 -6.57 -16.50
N LYS A 25 5.63 -7.26 -15.38
CA LYS A 25 5.94 -8.70 -15.34
C LYS A 25 5.11 -9.56 -16.29
N GLN A 26 3.99 -9.05 -16.83
CA GLN A 26 3.10 -9.83 -17.73
C GLN A 26 2.33 -8.97 -18.75
N ILE A 27 2.63 -7.70 -18.90
CA ILE A 27 1.89 -6.79 -19.78
C ILE A 27 2.75 -6.50 -21.00
N ALA A 28 2.15 -6.50 -22.20
CA ALA A 28 2.86 -6.16 -23.43
C ALA A 28 3.35 -4.69 -23.38
N VAL A 29 4.54 -4.42 -23.89
CA VAL A 29 5.20 -3.11 -23.79
C VAL A 29 4.37 -1.98 -24.42
N ASP A 30 3.66 -2.26 -25.49
CA ASP A 30 2.75 -1.31 -26.15
C ASP A 30 1.54 -0.92 -25.29
N VAL A 31 1.03 -1.85 -24.50
CA VAL A 31 -0.03 -1.58 -23.53
C VAL A 31 0.48 -0.68 -22.42
N VAL A 32 1.65 -1.00 -21.83
CA VAL A 32 2.28 -0.17 -20.80
C VAL A 32 2.59 1.22 -21.32
N ALA A 33 3.13 1.36 -22.53
CA ALA A 33 3.43 2.65 -23.13
C ALA A 33 2.17 3.51 -23.30
N ARG A 34 1.06 2.91 -23.71
CA ARG A 34 -0.23 3.60 -23.87
C ARG A 34 -0.80 4.05 -22.53
N GLU A 35 -0.76 3.17 -21.52
CA GLU A 35 -1.23 3.50 -20.16
C GLU A 35 -0.40 4.62 -19.54
N LEU A 36 0.92 4.59 -19.70
CA LEU A 36 1.80 5.67 -19.23
C LEU A 36 1.52 6.98 -19.98
N SER A 37 1.32 6.92 -21.30
CA SER A 37 0.96 8.11 -22.11
C SER A 37 -0.35 8.74 -21.65
N ASN A 38 -1.36 7.92 -21.32
CA ASN A 38 -2.61 8.40 -20.79
C ASN A 38 -2.43 9.00 -19.38
N ALA A 39 -1.64 8.35 -18.54
CA ALA A 39 -1.38 8.81 -17.18
C ALA A 39 -0.67 10.17 -17.10
N ILE A 40 0.18 10.52 -18.07
CA ILE A 40 0.85 11.82 -18.16
C ILE A 40 -0.15 12.98 -18.34
N SER A 41 -1.30 12.70 -18.99
CA SER A 41 -2.34 13.72 -19.23
C SER A 41 -3.18 14.06 -18.00
N ILE A 42 -3.07 13.27 -16.93
CA ILE A 42 -3.89 13.42 -15.72
C ILE A 42 -3.05 14.10 -14.65
N ALA A 43 -3.44 15.33 -14.32
CA ALA A 43 -2.83 16.05 -13.20
C ALA A 43 -3.30 15.47 -11.87
N PRO A 44 -2.39 15.20 -10.91
CA PRO A 44 -2.79 14.83 -9.56
C PRO A 44 -3.37 16.04 -8.82
N GLU A 45 -4.36 15.79 -7.96
CA GLU A 45 -4.83 16.74 -6.96
C GLU A 45 -4.22 16.38 -5.61
N PHE A 46 -3.67 17.36 -4.91
CA PHE A 46 -3.09 17.15 -3.60
C PHE A 46 -4.07 17.56 -2.52
N VAL A 47 -4.26 16.68 -1.54
CA VAL A 47 -5.11 16.96 -0.38
C VAL A 47 -4.32 16.80 0.91
N ASN A 48 -4.66 17.62 1.89
CA ASN A 48 -4.02 17.65 3.20
C ASN A 48 -5.02 17.28 4.29
N SER A 49 -4.52 16.95 5.47
CA SER A 49 -5.34 16.72 6.66
C SER A 49 -6.42 15.65 6.47
N VAL A 50 -6.03 14.55 5.84
CA VAL A 50 -6.95 13.40 5.67
C VAL A 50 -7.33 12.85 7.04
N THR A 51 -8.62 12.87 7.34
CA THR A 51 -9.19 12.36 8.60
C THR A 51 -10.38 11.46 8.33
N VAL A 52 -10.60 10.52 9.23
CA VAL A 52 -11.79 9.67 9.24
C VAL A 52 -12.59 10.02 10.48
N GLN A 53 -13.88 10.26 10.32
CA GLN A 53 -14.81 10.52 11.43
C GLN A 53 -15.15 9.21 12.15
N ASP A 54 -14.13 8.51 12.61
CA ASP A 54 -14.26 7.31 13.41
C ASP A 54 -13.10 7.30 14.42
N SER A 55 -13.43 7.48 15.69
CA SER A 55 -12.45 7.51 16.77
C SER A 55 -11.76 6.17 17.03
N THR A 56 -12.25 5.08 16.44
CA THR A 56 -11.68 3.74 16.58
C THR A 56 -10.59 3.44 15.57
N LEU A 57 -10.45 4.29 14.53
CA LEU A 57 -9.49 4.12 13.47
C LEU A 57 -8.26 5.02 13.65
N THR A 58 -7.08 4.40 13.57
CA THR A 58 -5.80 5.11 13.45
C THR A 58 -5.30 4.98 12.02
N LEU A 59 -5.15 6.11 11.32
CA LEU A 59 -4.62 6.12 9.96
C LEU A 59 -3.10 6.19 9.93
N ALA A 60 -2.50 5.43 9.03
CA ALA A 60 -1.14 5.61 8.56
C ALA A 60 -1.19 6.38 7.23
N CYS A 61 -1.22 7.70 7.32
CA CYS A 61 -1.41 8.59 6.19
C CYS A 61 -0.33 9.67 6.19
N PRO A 62 0.28 10.01 5.05
CA PRO A 62 1.15 11.17 4.94
C PRO A 62 0.37 12.48 5.13
N SER A 63 1.08 13.56 5.48
CA SER A 63 0.46 14.88 5.66
C SER A 63 -0.23 15.38 4.38
N THR A 64 0.29 15.00 3.23
CA THR A 64 -0.26 15.32 1.91
C THR A 64 -0.45 14.03 1.12
N VAL A 65 -1.62 13.86 0.54
CA VAL A 65 -1.99 12.69 -0.26
C VAL A 65 -2.30 13.16 -1.68
N ALA A 66 -1.70 12.49 -2.66
CA ALA A 66 -2.00 12.73 -4.06
C ALA A 66 -3.21 11.88 -4.50
N LEU A 67 -4.26 12.55 -4.94
CA LEU A 67 -5.44 11.94 -5.55
C LEU A 67 -5.32 11.98 -7.08
N ARG A 68 -5.80 10.93 -7.74
CA ARG A 68 -5.88 10.84 -9.20
C ARG A 68 -7.20 10.22 -9.61
N SER A 69 -7.77 10.69 -10.71
CA SER A 69 -9.03 10.16 -11.24
C SER A 69 -8.87 8.80 -11.95
N ASP A 70 -7.66 8.43 -12.32
CA ASP A 70 -7.35 7.18 -13.05
C ASP A 70 -6.92 6.02 -12.15
N ARG A 71 -6.83 6.24 -10.83
CA ARG A 71 -6.45 5.17 -9.88
C ARG A 71 -7.12 5.33 -8.51
N HIS A 72 -7.18 4.24 -7.76
CA HIS A 72 -7.56 4.29 -6.36
C HIS A 72 -6.38 4.77 -5.51
N THR A 73 -6.65 5.63 -4.54
CA THR A 73 -5.69 6.00 -3.51
C THR A 73 -5.84 5.06 -2.32
N ILE A 74 -4.74 4.46 -1.90
CA ILE A 74 -4.73 3.50 -0.78
C ILE A 74 -4.22 4.22 0.47
N VAL A 75 -5.01 4.15 1.53
CA VAL A 75 -4.64 4.63 2.87
C VAL A 75 -4.80 3.47 3.85
N PHE A 76 -3.78 3.22 4.65
CA PHE A 76 -3.83 2.17 5.66
C PHE A 76 -4.37 2.70 6.97
N GLY A 77 -5.21 1.90 7.63
CA GLY A 77 -5.73 2.20 8.94
C GLY A 77 -5.77 0.97 9.83
N LYS A 78 -5.71 1.16 11.14
CA LYS A 78 -5.84 0.12 12.17
C LYS A 78 -7.02 0.44 13.06
N GLY A 79 -7.86 -0.54 13.31
CA GLY A 79 -9.06 -0.44 14.15
C GLY A 79 -10.23 -1.20 13.56
N GLN A 80 -11.38 -1.07 14.17
CA GLN A 80 -12.63 -1.61 13.61
C GLN A 80 -13.43 -0.45 13.00
N PRO A 81 -13.63 -0.45 11.67
CA PRO A 81 -14.41 0.60 11.05
C PRO A 81 -15.88 0.50 11.45
N ALA A 82 -16.53 1.62 11.68
CA ALA A 82 -17.99 1.70 11.72
C ALA A 82 -18.60 1.28 10.38
N GLN A 83 -19.90 1.02 10.35
CA GLN A 83 -20.58 0.61 9.10
C GLN A 83 -20.49 1.64 7.97
N GLY A 84 -20.24 2.90 8.29
CA GLY A 84 -19.98 3.98 7.34
C GLY A 84 -18.77 4.78 7.78
N LEU A 85 -17.86 5.05 6.85
CA LEU A 85 -16.67 5.87 7.07
C LEU A 85 -16.87 7.20 6.36
N ALA A 86 -16.97 8.28 7.10
CA ALA A 86 -16.87 9.62 6.54
C ALA A 86 -15.39 10.03 6.53
N VAL A 87 -14.82 10.19 5.36
CA VAL A 87 -13.44 10.65 5.15
C VAL A 87 -13.49 12.12 4.76
N THR A 88 -12.69 12.96 5.40
CA THR A 88 -12.56 14.37 5.06
C THR A 88 -11.10 14.72 4.80
N ALA A 89 -10.88 15.66 3.89
CA ALA A 89 -9.57 16.24 3.61
C ALA A 89 -9.74 17.68 3.11
N ASN A 90 -8.67 18.45 3.06
CA ASN A 90 -8.68 19.78 2.48
C ASN A 90 -7.86 19.80 1.19
N ASP A 91 -8.36 20.44 0.14
CA ASP A 91 -7.58 20.70 -1.07
C ASP A 91 -6.52 21.80 -0.83
N GLU A 92 -5.71 22.10 -1.83
CA GLU A 92 -4.67 23.14 -1.76
C GLU A 92 -5.23 24.55 -1.50
N SER A 93 -6.49 24.80 -1.84
CA SER A 93 -7.18 26.06 -1.57
C SER A 93 -7.74 26.15 -0.13
N GLY A 94 -7.65 25.07 0.63
CA GLY A 94 -8.24 24.95 1.97
C GLY A 94 -9.72 24.57 1.96
N LYS A 95 -10.30 24.25 0.82
CA LYS A 95 -11.69 23.79 0.71
C LYS A 95 -11.79 22.35 1.22
N SER A 96 -12.76 22.10 2.09
CA SER A 96 -13.02 20.76 2.61
C SER A 96 -13.70 19.89 1.56
N LEU A 97 -13.15 18.70 1.37
CA LEU A 97 -13.68 17.62 0.57
C LEU A 97 -14.17 16.50 1.51
N SER A 98 -15.23 15.80 1.13
CA SER A 98 -15.72 14.68 1.93
C SER A 98 -16.17 13.52 1.04
N TRP A 99 -15.90 12.30 1.53
CA TRP A 99 -16.33 11.06 0.90
C TRP A 99 -16.97 10.16 1.94
N ASN A 100 -17.98 9.42 1.52
CA ASN A 100 -18.56 8.35 2.34
C ASN A 100 -18.14 7.00 1.77
N ALA A 101 -17.46 6.22 2.56
CA ALA A 101 -17.11 4.84 2.24
C ALA A 101 -17.93 3.88 3.10
N LYS A 102 -18.26 2.73 2.55
CA LYS A 102 -18.86 1.63 3.32
C LYS A 102 -17.74 0.68 3.71
N ALA A 103 -17.72 0.29 4.96
CA ALA A 103 -16.88 -0.81 5.38
C ALA A 103 -17.35 -2.07 4.63
N SER A 104 -16.47 -2.67 3.86
CA SER A 104 -16.72 -3.92 3.15
C SER A 104 -15.58 -4.88 3.41
N GLY A 105 -15.89 -6.11 3.72
CA GLY A 105 -14.89 -7.18 3.81
C GLY A 105 -14.63 -7.68 5.22
N ASN A 106 -13.92 -8.79 5.25
CA ASN A 106 -13.50 -9.47 6.45
C ASN A 106 -12.19 -8.88 6.98
N ALA A 107 -11.84 -9.24 8.20
CA ALA A 107 -10.57 -8.88 8.79
C ALA A 107 -9.41 -9.15 7.82
N SER A 108 -8.53 -8.18 7.65
CA SER A 108 -7.36 -8.30 6.81
C SER A 108 -6.41 -9.37 7.34
N GLY A 109 -5.72 -10.05 6.42
CA GLY A 109 -4.66 -10.98 6.75
C GLY A 109 -3.43 -10.30 7.37
N ASN A 110 -2.45 -11.11 7.77
CA ASN A 110 -1.18 -10.61 8.33
C ASN A 110 -0.42 -9.67 7.39
N GLU A 111 -0.60 -9.83 6.08
CA GLU A 111 0.02 -9.02 5.03
C GLU A 111 -0.35 -7.54 5.16
N VAL A 112 -1.64 -7.26 5.33
CA VAL A 112 -2.12 -5.87 5.46
C VAL A 112 -1.64 -5.25 6.77
N ARG A 113 -1.52 -6.06 7.84
CA ARG A 113 -0.91 -5.59 9.09
C ARG A 113 0.54 -5.16 8.90
N ILE A 114 1.34 -5.94 8.17
CA ILE A 114 2.73 -5.58 7.87
C ILE A 114 2.80 -4.29 7.06
N LEU A 115 1.95 -4.14 6.06
CA LEU A 115 1.87 -2.93 5.23
C LEU A 115 1.46 -1.71 6.07
N PHE A 116 0.50 -1.87 6.97
CA PHE A 116 0.13 -0.81 7.92
C PHE A 116 1.31 -0.42 8.81
N GLU A 117 2.01 -1.38 9.42
CA GLU A 117 3.14 -1.11 10.32
C GLU A 117 4.28 -0.38 9.59
N ARG A 118 4.58 -0.75 8.35
CA ARG A 118 5.55 -0.03 7.49
C ARG A 118 5.11 1.40 7.20
N ALA A 119 3.85 1.59 6.82
CA ALA A 119 3.32 2.92 6.59
C ALA A 119 3.31 3.74 7.89
N ALA A 120 2.86 3.19 9.01
CA ALA A 120 2.78 3.89 10.29
C ALA A 120 4.15 4.32 10.82
N SER A 121 5.18 3.48 10.68
CA SER A 121 6.56 3.81 11.10
C SER A 121 7.17 5.00 10.36
N SER A 122 6.63 5.34 9.21
CA SER A 122 7.08 6.46 8.36
C SER A 122 6.05 7.58 8.24
N HIS A 123 5.04 7.61 9.12
CA HIS A 123 3.92 8.56 9.02
C HIS A 123 3.23 8.53 7.64
N GLY A 124 3.04 7.35 7.08
CA GLY A 124 2.37 7.14 5.80
C GLY A 124 3.23 7.35 4.55
N ILE A 125 4.50 7.78 4.69
CA ILE A 125 5.37 8.06 3.55
C ILE A 125 5.73 6.77 2.80
N ASN A 126 6.11 5.72 3.51
CA ASN A 126 6.52 4.44 2.93
C ASN A 126 5.31 3.56 2.60
N SER A 127 4.53 3.99 1.62
CA SER A 127 3.45 3.17 1.04
C SER A 127 3.84 2.80 -0.41
N PRO A 128 4.32 1.56 -0.66
CA PRO A 128 4.79 1.16 -1.99
C PRO A 128 3.64 0.82 -2.95
N ILE A 129 2.40 1.01 -2.54
CA ILE A 129 1.21 0.53 -3.25
C ILE A 129 0.54 1.67 -3.99
N VAL A 130 0.47 1.55 -5.31
CA VAL A 130 -0.08 2.55 -6.23
C VAL A 130 -1.41 2.05 -6.80
N GLY A 131 -2.43 1.95 -5.94
CA GLY A 131 -3.77 1.52 -6.34
C GLY A 131 -4.09 0.08 -5.96
N ILE A 132 -5.33 -0.35 -6.28
CA ILE A 132 -5.87 -1.63 -5.77
C ILE A 132 -5.23 -2.87 -6.43
N ASN A 133 -4.84 -2.78 -7.70
CA ASN A 133 -4.20 -3.89 -8.40
C ASN A 133 -2.80 -4.16 -7.82
N ASP A 134 -2.09 -3.11 -7.47
CA ASP A 134 -0.79 -3.17 -6.84
C ASP A 134 -0.90 -3.73 -5.41
N LEU A 135 -1.93 -3.34 -4.67
CA LEU A 135 -2.25 -3.90 -3.35
C LEU A 135 -2.44 -5.43 -3.43
N GLN A 136 -3.18 -5.91 -4.41
CA GLN A 136 -3.38 -7.36 -4.60
C GLN A 136 -2.07 -8.09 -4.90
N THR A 137 -1.24 -7.52 -5.77
CA THR A 137 0.05 -8.09 -6.13
C THR A 137 1.00 -8.14 -4.95
N VAL A 138 1.17 -7.03 -4.24
CA VAL A 138 2.06 -6.92 -3.07
C VAL A 138 1.57 -7.81 -1.93
N SER A 139 0.26 -7.88 -1.68
CA SER A 139 -0.31 -8.78 -0.68
C SER A 139 -0.01 -10.26 -1.00
N ALA A 140 -0.16 -10.66 -2.26
CA ALA A 140 0.14 -12.02 -2.69
C ALA A 140 1.65 -12.34 -2.58
N GLU A 141 2.53 -11.42 -2.97
CA GLU A 141 3.98 -11.57 -2.83
C GLU A 141 4.40 -11.67 -1.35
N LEU A 142 3.78 -10.88 -0.49
CA LEU A 142 4.04 -10.89 0.94
C LEU A 142 3.59 -12.20 1.59
N ALA A 143 2.39 -12.67 1.27
CA ALA A 143 1.87 -13.96 1.72
C ALA A 143 2.78 -15.12 1.30
N ALA A 144 3.23 -15.12 0.04
CA ALA A 144 4.17 -16.11 -0.46
C ALA A 144 5.54 -16.03 0.26
N SER A 145 6.00 -14.84 0.61
CA SER A 145 7.24 -14.63 1.38
C SER A 145 7.13 -15.18 2.80
N VAL A 146 6.02 -14.88 3.49
CA VAL A 146 5.74 -15.41 4.83
C VAL A 146 5.68 -16.93 4.81
N ASN A 147 4.96 -17.53 3.85
CA ASN A 147 4.86 -18.98 3.73
C ASN A 147 6.24 -19.62 3.51
N ARG A 148 7.10 -19.05 2.65
CA ARG A 148 8.47 -19.53 2.47
C ARG A 148 9.28 -19.44 3.76
N ALA A 149 9.16 -18.34 4.50
CA ALA A 149 9.86 -18.18 5.78
C ALA A 149 9.40 -19.25 6.81
N VAL A 150 8.10 -19.52 6.89
CA VAL A 150 7.54 -20.57 7.77
C VAL A 150 8.09 -21.95 7.41
N VAL A 151 8.05 -22.33 6.13
CA VAL A 151 8.57 -23.63 5.66
C VAL A 151 10.08 -23.75 5.96
N THR A 152 10.84 -22.69 5.71
CA THR A 152 12.28 -22.69 6.01
C THR A 152 12.55 -22.80 7.52
N ALA A 153 11.76 -22.11 8.36
CA ALA A 153 11.90 -22.21 9.81
C ALA A 153 11.57 -23.61 10.33
N GLN A 154 10.55 -24.27 9.76
CA GLN A 154 10.22 -25.65 10.08
C GLN A 154 11.36 -26.60 9.72
N GLN A 155 11.91 -26.50 8.51
CA GLN A 155 13.05 -27.31 8.07
C GLN A 155 14.29 -27.11 8.96
N LEU A 156 14.60 -25.86 9.33
CA LEU A 156 15.69 -25.56 10.26
C LEU A 156 15.45 -26.20 11.64
N SER A 157 14.22 -26.16 12.13
CA SER A 157 13.86 -26.78 13.40
C SER A 157 14.00 -28.31 13.35
N GLU A 158 13.54 -28.95 12.29
CA GLU A 158 13.69 -30.41 12.08
C GLU A 158 15.14 -30.83 11.99
N ASN A 159 16.01 -29.99 11.43
CA ASN A 159 17.46 -30.23 11.36
C ASN A 159 18.22 -29.89 12.66
N GLY A 160 17.51 -29.52 13.74
CA GLY A 160 18.09 -29.16 15.03
C GLY A 160 18.68 -27.74 15.12
N GLU A 161 18.50 -26.92 14.08
CA GLU A 161 18.99 -25.52 14.03
C GLU A 161 17.99 -24.53 14.68
N THR A 162 17.54 -24.84 15.89
CA THR A 162 16.46 -24.14 16.59
C THR A 162 16.69 -22.63 16.74
N SER A 163 17.93 -22.21 17.00
CA SER A 163 18.26 -20.77 17.13
C SER A 163 18.07 -20.00 15.82
N ARG A 164 18.41 -20.62 14.68
CA ARG A 164 18.19 -20.05 13.34
C ARG A 164 16.73 -20.00 12.98
N ALA A 165 15.99 -21.06 13.30
CA ALA A 165 14.53 -21.11 13.10
C ALA A 165 13.82 -19.99 13.88
N MET A 166 14.15 -19.79 15.15
CA MET A 166 13.59 -18.72 15.97
C MET A 166 13.94 -17.32 15.45
N ASN A 167 15.16 -17.10 14.98
CA ASN A 167 15.55 -15.80 14.40
C ASN A 167 14.82 -15.50 13.09
N LEU A 168 14.51 -16.50 12.30
CA LEU A 168 13.74 -16.32 11.06
C LEU A 168 12.26 -16.03 11.36
N ALA A 169 11.68 -16.68 12.36
CA ALA A 169 10.28 -16.47 12.78
C ALA A 169 10.01 -15.10 13.44
N ARG A 170 11.06 -14.40 13.88
CA ARG A 170 10.96 -13.06 14.53
C ARG A 170 11.06 -11.88 13.55
N ARG A 171 11.44 -12.12 12.29
CA ARG A 171 11.56 -11.12 11.23
C ARG A 171 10.26 -10.97 10.45
#